data_742dcd839d6ccaca5a8b8e6e3b29887d
#
_entry.id   742dcd839d6ccaca5a8b8e6e3b29887d
#
_cell.length_a   1.000
_cell.length_b   1.000
_cell.length_c   1.000
_cell.angle_alpha   90.00
_cell.angle_beta   90.00
_cell.angle_gamma   90.00
#
_symmetry.space_group_name_H-M   'P 1'
#
loop_
_entity.id
_entity.type
_entity.pdbx_description
1 polymer ?
#
loop_
_entity_poly.entity_id
_entity_poly.type
_entity_poly.pdbx_seq_one_letter_code
_entity_poly.pdbx_strand_id
1 'polypeptide(L)'
;FHSIGGAHIPRYCIFCKKPLHGSMTFDLRQLRAFTTIAASGSLGRAADALHVTQPALSRILKRLEEQIGAPLFERHSKGVQLTAIGEALLPHATLLQHEAEHAREEIDALRGLAKGTIKVGAVGSIASLVLPVALGRVLDRWPNLRVVIVEGVWDRLVDALLTHEIDIALSTRVPDTDEVVAIAECRWDDMSHVVAAPDHPLRAAARAPLTLADTRAARWAIPPRGTAPFEQMRAAFDAHGLAPPDIAVETRSVTALKSLVAHAGFLSWMAEPMYRAERRARTIDTLAVEGVAATRTLTAFRRRHGILPGPAARLLEALALLTREPF
;
A
#
# COMPACT_ATOMS: atom_id res chain seq x y z
N PHE A 1 12.72 26.06 -44.28
CA PHE A 1 14.13 25.67 -44.22
C PHE A 1 14.69 25.96 -42.82
N HIS A 2 14.71 25.00 -41.94
CA HIS A 2 15.72 24.90 -40.87
C HIS A 2 15.77 23.43 -40.43
N SER A 3 16.94 22.84 -40.68
CA SER A 3 17.34 21.50 -40.31
C SER A 3 17.44 21.38 -38.80
N ILE A 4 16.71 20.42 -38.19
CA ILE A 4 16.92 20.01 -36.80
C ILE A 4 17.75 18.74 -36.83
N GLY A 5 18.93 18.80 -36.21
CA GLY A 5 19.95 17.75 -36.20
C GLY A 5 19.47 16.43 -35.64
N GLY A 6 19.68 15.39 -36.44
CA GLY A 6 19.41 14.00 -36.03
C GLY A 6 20.43 13.55 -35.02
N ALA A 7 19.96 13.17 -33.84
CA ALA A 7 20.75 12.43 -32.88
C ALA A 7 21.03 11.04 -33.46
N HIS A 8 22.27 10.77 -33.81
CA HIS A 8 22.73 9.46 -34.24
C HIS A 8 22.73 8.51 -33.04
N ILE A 9 21.72 7.66 -32.92
CA ILE A 9 21.73 6.51 -32.01
C ILE A 9 22.76 5.51 -32.55
N PRO A 10 23.80 5.16 -31.81
CA PRO A 10 24.79 4.19 -32.29
C PRO A 10 24.11 2.82 -32.51
N ARG A 11 24.21 2.31 -33.72
CA ARG A 11 23.67 1.00 -34.15
C ARG A 11 24.39 -0.21 -33.57
N TYR A 12 25.37 -0.04 -32.68
CA TYR A 12 26.17 -1.13 -32.11
C TYR A 12 26.39 -0.92 -30.61
N CYS A 13 26.33 -2.01 -29.86
CA CYS A 13 26.77 -2.01 -28.47
C CYS A 13 28.30 -1.81 -28.43
N ILE A 14 28.76 -0.79 -27.67
CA ILE A 14 30.21 -0.46 -27.56
C ILE A 14 31.02 -1.60 -26.94
N PHE A 15 30.39 -2.54 -26.25
CA PHE A 15 31.03 -3.64 -25.53
C PHE A 15 30.99 -5.02 -26.25
N CYS A 16 30.12 -5.26 -27.21
CA CYS A 16 29.92 -6.63 -27.72
C CYS A 16 29.84 -6.78 -29.25
N LYS A 17 30.23 -5.86 -30.08
CA LYS A 17 30.29 -5.97 -31.59
C LYS A 17 29.11 -6.70 -32.27
N LYS A 18 27.95 -6.94 -31.58
CA LYS A 18 26.75 -7.54 -32.17
C LYS A 18 25.71 -6.45 -32.46
N PRO A 19 24.99 -6.52 -33.59
CA PRO A 19 23.90 -5.59 -33.87
C PRO A 19 22.76 -5.73 -32.86
N LEU A 20 22.27 -4.61 -32.34
CA LEU A 20 21.14 -4.53 -31.38
C LEU A 20 19.77 -4.95 -31.98
N HIS A 21 19.71 -5.56 -33.17
CA HIS A 21 18.50 -5.97 -33.89
C HIS A 21 18.30 -7.48 -33.95
N GLY A 22 18.34 -8.15 -32.80
CA GLY A 22 17.62 -9.40 -32.63
C GLY A 22 16.32 -9.08 -31.85
N SER A 23 15.18 -9.67 -32.20
CA SER A 23 13.96 -9.54 -31.41
C SER A 23 14.26 -9.94 -29.97
N MET A 24 14.27 -8.99 -29.03
CA MET A 24 14.40 -9.32 -27.61
C MET A 24 13.12 -10.05 -27.19
N THR A 25 13.22 -11.36 -27.05
CA THR A 25 12.12 -12.19 -26.53
C THR A 25 12.46 -12.57 -25.08
N PHE A 26 11.71 -12.06 -24.15
CA PHE A 26 11.85 -12.43 -22.74
C PHE A 26 11.09 -13.73 -22.45
N ASP A 27 11.75 -14.69 -21.81
CA ASP A 27 11.11 -15.87 -21.23
C ASP A 27 10.70 -15.55 -19.78
N LEU A 28 9.43 -15.82 -19.43
CA LEU A 28 8.92 -15.63 -18.08
C LEU A 28 9.75 -16.36 -17.01
N ARG A 29 10.33 -17.50 -17.35
CA ARG A 29 11.22 -18.23 -16.44
C ARG A 29 12.52 -17.47 -16.18
N GLN A 30 13.07 -16.80 -17.18
CA GLN A 30 14.25 -15.95 -17.03
C GLN A 30 13.92 -14.69 -16.19
N LEU A 31 12.79 -14.05 -16.46
CA LEU A 31 12.33 -12.90 -15.69
C LEU A 31 12.11 -13.26 -14.22
N ARG A 32 11.49 -14.42 -13.94
CA ARG A 32 11.31 -14.94 -12.58
C ARG A 32 12.63 -15.19 -11.86
N ALA A 33 13.61 -15.76 -12.56
CA ALA A 33 14.95 -15.94 -12.01
C ALA A 33 15.60 -14.59 -11.65
N PHE A 34 15.52 -13.63 -12.56
CA PHE A 34 16.06 -12.28 -12.37
C PHE A 34 15.42 -11.56 -11.17
N THR A 35 14.09 -11.49 -11.08
CA THR A 35 13.39 -10.80 -9.99
C THR A 35 13.62 -11.49 -8.64
N THR A 36 13.69 -12.83 -8.60
CA THR A 36 13.99 -13.57 -7.37
C THR A 36 15.41 -13.32 -6.88
N ILE A 37 16.40 -13.21 -7.79
CA ILE A 37 17.77 -12.85 -7.43
C ILE A 37 17.82 -11.42 -6.88
N ALA A 38 17.12 -10.47 -7.53
CA ALA A 38 17.03 -9.09 -7.08
C ALA A 38 16.45 -8.97 -5.65
N ALA A 39 15.36 -9.67 -5.38
CA ALA A 39 14.69 -9.67 -4.08
C ALA A 39 15.54 -10.32 -2.97
N SER A 40 16.28 -11.40 -3.29
CA SER A 40 17.08 -12.12 -2.31
C SER A 40 18.47 -11.53 -2.09
N GLY A 41 19.01 -10.76 -3.05
CA GLY A 41 20.40 -10.26 -3.03
C GLY A 41 21.46 -11.36 -3.03
N SER A 42 21.08 -12.62 -3.34
CA SER A 42 21.99 -13.78 -3.32
C SER A 42 21.53 -14.86 -4.27
N LEU A 43 22.44 -15.33 -5.13
CA LEU A 43 22.18 -16.43 -6.06
C LEU A 43 21.84 -17.75 -5.34
N GLY A 44 22.45 -18.02 -4.18
CA GLY A 44 22.15 -19.22 -3.38
C GLY A 44 20.73 -19.20 -2.86
N ARG A 45 20.37 -18.13 -2.12
CA ARG A 45 19.00 -17.97 -1.58
C ARG A 45 17.94 -17.95 -2.67
N ALA A 46 18.22 -17.33 -3.81
CA ALA A 46 17.31 -17.33 -4.96
C ALA A 46 17.14 -18.73 -5.55
N ALA A 47 18.20 -19.53 -5.63
CA ALA A 47 18.14 -20.90 -6.11
C ALA A 47 17.29 -21.79 -5.19
N ASP A 48 17.45 -21.64 -3.88
CA ASP A 48 16.64 -22.33 -2.86
C ASP A 48 15.16 -21.95 -3.00
N ALA A 49 14.85 -20.66 -3.13
CA ALA A 49 13.48 -20.15 -3.30
C ALA A 49 12.80 -20.63 -4.59
N LEU A 50 13.58 -20.86 -5.64
CA LEU A 50 13.10 -21.36 -6.92
C LEU A 50 13.16 -22.90 -7.05
N HIS A 51 13.63 -23.59 -6.01
CA HIS A 51 13.83 -25.05 -6.00
C HIS A 51 14.69 -25.54 -7.17
N VAL A 52 15.78 -24.83 -7.48
CA VAL A 52 16.77 -25.18 -8.51
C VAL A 52 18.17 -25.15 -7.93
N THR A 53 19.13 -25.76 -8.65
CA THR A 53 20.54 -25.63 -8.24
C THR A 53 21.11 -24.26 -8.61
N GLN A 54 22.01 -23.72 -7.80
CA GLN A 54 22.67 -22.44 -8.09
C GLN A 54 23.36 -22.40 -9.48
N PRO A 55 24.06 -23.48 -9.96
CA PRO A 55 24.57 -23.49 -11.32
C PRO A 55 23.51 -23.42 -12.41
N ALA A 56 22.31 -24.01 -12.18
CA ALA A 56 21.20 -23.90 -13.12
C ALA A 56 20.65 -22.48 -13.17
N LEU A 57 20.45 -21.84 -12.00
CA LEU A 57 20.00 -20.45 -11.89
C LEU A 57 21.01 -19.50 -12.56
N SER A 58 22.32 -19.70 -12.32
CA SER A 58 23.36 -18.88 -12.93
C SER A 58 23.35 -18.98 -14.48
N ARG A 59 23.05 -20.17 -15.04
CA ARG A 59 22.90 -20.35 -16.49
C ARG A 59 21.67 -19.63 -17.05
N ILE A 60 20.54 -19.63 -16.30
CA ILE A 60 19.33 -18.91 -16.71
C ILE A 60 19.61 -17.40 -16.75
N LEU A 61 20.23 -16.87 -15.68
CA LEU A 61 20.62 -15.47 -15.63
C LEU A 61 21.56 -15.09 -16.77
N LYS A 62 22.62 -15.88 -16.98
CA LYS A 62 23.59 -15.62 -18.04
C LYS A 62 22.94 -15.54 -19.43
N ARG A 63 21.98 -16.42 -19.73
CA ARG A 63 21.24 -16.37 -21.00
C ARG A 63 20.43 -15.09 -21.14
N LEU A 64 19.80 -14.60 -20.06
CA LEU A 64 19.07 -13.34 -20.06
C LEU A 64 20.04 -12.17 -20.30
N GLU A 65 21.18 -12.13 -19.62
CA GLU A 65 22.22 -11.10 -19.81
C GLU A 65 22.80 -11.13 -21.24
N GLU A 66 23.00 -12.31 -21.80
CA GLU A 66 23.43 -12.49 -23.20
C GLU A 66 22.40 -11.96 -24.21
N GLN A 67 21.10 -12.14 -23.95
CA GLN A 67 20.01 -11.61 -24.79
C GLN A 67 19.92 -10.08 -24.70
N ILE A 68 20.11 -9.52 -23.52
CA ILE A 68 20.10 -8.07 -23.26
C ILE A 68 21.40 -7.43 -23.77
N GLY A 69 22.48 -8.19 -23.78
CA GLY A 69 23.82 -7.70 -24.19
C GLY A 69 24.57 -6.96 -23.09
N ALA A 70 24.11 -7.06 -21.84
CA ALA A 70 24.70 -6.39 -20.69
C ALA A 70 24.45 -7.17 -19.39
N PRO A 71 25.34 -7.05 -18.37
CA PRO A 71 25.11 -7.62 -17.06
C PRO A 71 23.95 -6.92 -16.35
N LEU A 72 23.13 -7.70 -15.65
CA LEU A 72 22.02 -7.22 -14.83
C LEU A 72 22.41 -7.11 -13.35
N PHE A 73 23.45 -7.83 -12.94
CA PHE A 73 23.95 -7.81 -11.56
C PHE A 73 25.47 -7.59 -11.52
N GLU A 74 25.88 -6.88 -10.49
CA GLU A 74 27.27 -6.79 -10.05
C GLU A 74 27.49 -7.73 -8.85
N ARG A 75 28.64 -8.42 -8.82
CA ARG A 75 28.99 -9.31 -7.73
C ARG A 75 29.86 -8.57 -6.72
N HIS A 76 29.47 -8.62 -5.46
CA HIS A 76 30.19 -8.05 -4.34
C HIS A 76 30.47 -9.12 -3.28
N SER A 77 31.36 -8.84 -2.35
CA SER A 77 31.70 -9.75 -1.24
C SER A 77 30.50 -10.09 -0.34
N LYS A 78 29.44 -9.24 -0.35
CA LYS A 78 28.21 -9.42 0.46
C LYS A 78 27.02 -9.96 -0.35
N GLY A 79 27.18 -10.29 -1.63
CA GLY A 79 26.10 -10.78 -2.48
C GLY A 79 26.09 -10.18 -3.89
N VAL A 80 24.91 -10.01 -4.45
CA VAL A 80 24.68 -9.40 -5.77
C VAL A 80 23.82 -8.15 -5.65
N GLN A 81 24.15 -7.12 -6.44
CA GLN A 81 23.39 -5.88 -6.56
C GLN A 81 23.01 -5.65 -8.02
N LEU A 82 21.91 -4.96 -8.25
CA LEU A 82 21.48 -4.60 -9.61
C LEU A 82 22.45 -3.60 -10.23
N THR A 83 22.72 -3.77 -11.53
CA THR A 83 23.29 -2.70 -12.36
C THR A 83 22.22 -1.68 -12.73
N ALA A 84 22.58 -0.53 -13.28
CA ALA A 84 21.60 0.44 -13.80
C ALA A 84 20.65 -0.18 -14.84
N ILE A 85 21.13 -1.15 -15.65
CA ILE A 85 20.30 -1.89 -16.61
C ILE A 85 19.37 -2.87 -15.88
N GLY A 86 19.85 -3.51 -14.81
CA GLY A 86 19.02 -4.34 -13.94
C GLY A 86 17.92 -3.54 -13.24
N GLU A 87 18.25 -2.36 -12.72
CA GLU A 87 17.26 -1.45 -12.12
C GLU A 87 16.18 -1.02 -13.13
N ALA A 88 16.58 -0.69 -14.35
CA ALA A 88 15.64 -0.35 -15.42
C ALA A 88 14.75 -1.54 -15.84
N LEU A 89 15.28 -2.77 -15.84
CA LEU A 89 14.50 -3.97 -16.21
C LEU A 89 13.53 -4.42 -15.08
N LEU A 90 13.88 -4.20 -13.83
CA LEU A 90 13.16 -4.77 -12.68
C LEU A 90 11.65 -4.47 -12.68
N PRO A 91 11.19 -3.22 -12.85
CA PRO A 91 9.76 -2.92 -12.87
C PRO A 91 9.04 -3.61 -14.04
N HIS A 92 9.65 -3.66 -15.21
CA HIS A 92 9.08 -4.32 -16.39
C HIS A 92 9.01 -5.85 -16.22
N ALA A 93 10.06 -6.46 -15.67
CA ALA A 93 10.09 -7.89 -15.39
C ALA A 93 9.03 -8.30 -14.37
N THR A 94 8.85 -7.49 -13.34
CA THR A 94 7.82 -7.67 -12.32
C THR A 94 6.42 -7.57 -12.92
N LEU A 95 6.16 -6.53 -13.72
CA LEU A 95 4.87 -6.33 -14.40
C LEU A 95 4.52 -7.53 -15.29
N LEU A 96 5.44 -7.97 -16.15
CA LEU A 96 5.20 -9.09 -17.08
C LEU A 96 4.87 -10.40 -16.35
N GLN A 97 5.50 -10.66 -15.21
CA GLN A 97 5.17 -11.82 -14.38
C GLN A 97 3.77 -11.72 -13.79
N HIS A 98 3.41 -10.56 -13.25
CA HIS A 98 2.07 -10.35 -12.70
C HIS A 98 0.99 -10.49 -13.76
N GLU A 99 1.17 -9.91 -14.94
CA GLU A 99 0.21 -10.04 -16.05
C GLU A 99 0.04 -11.51 -16.49
N ALA A 100 1.13 -12.29 -16.51
CA ALA A 100 1.05 -13.71 -16.82
C ALA A 100 0.31 -14.53 -15.73
N GLU A 101 0.49 -14.18 -14.45
CA GLU A 101 -0.27 -14.77 -13.34
C GLU A 101 -1.75 -14.39 -13.42
N HIS A 102 -2.07 -13.13 -13.71
CA HIS A 102 -3.44 -12.65 -13.87
C HIS A 102 -4.17 -13.35 -15.01
N ALA A 103 -3.52 -13.48 -16.17
CA ALA A 103 -4.08 -14.22 -17.31
C ALA A 103 -4.42 -15.67 -16.94
N ARG A 104 -3.56 -16.32 -16.15
CA ARG A 104 -3.81 -17.67 -15.66
C ARG A 104 -4.99 -17.72 -14.69
N GLU A 105 -5.04 -16.79 -13.73
CA GLU A 105 -6.16 -16.71 -12.77
C GLU A 105 -7.51 -16.46 -13.48
N GLU A 106 -7.53 -15.63 -14.51
CA GLU A 106 -8.72 -15.37 -15.31
C GLU A 106 -9.19 -16.62 -16.08
N ILE A 107 -8.25 -17.33 -16.70
CA ILE A 107 -8.55 -18.62 -17.38
C ILE A 107 -9.09 -19.65 -16.37
N ASP A 108 -8.48 -19.77 -15.20
CA ASP A 108 -8.92 -20.68 -14.16
C ASP A 108 -10.32 -20.31 -13.63
N ALA A 109 -10.62 -19.02 -13.52
CA ALA A 109 -11.96 -18.54 -13.15
C ALA A 109 -13.02 -18.90 -14.20
N LEU A 110 -12.72 -18.76 -15.49
CA LEU A 110 -13.61 -19.16 -16.59
C LEU A 110 -13.84 -20.67 -16.63
N ARG A 111 -12.87 -21.46 -16.18
CA ARG A 111 -12.98 -22.92 -16.04
C ARG A 111 -13.75 -23.38 -14.80
N GLY A 112 -14.32 -22.44 -14.03
CA GLY A 112 -15.03 -22.75 -12.78
C GLY A 112 -14.09 -23.14 -11.62
N LEU A 113 -12.78 -23.06 -11.82
CA LEU A 113 -11.78 -23.36 -10.79
C LEU A 113 -11.53 -22.18 -9.85
N ALA A 114 -12.45 -21.24 -9.70
CA ALA A 114 -12.38 -19.96 -8.98
C ALA A 114 -11.37 -19.95 -7.79
N LYS A 115 -10.10 -20.09 -8.12
CA LYS A 115 -8.97 -19.93 -7.23
C LYS A 115 -8.28 -18.64 -7.64
N GLY A 116 -8.18 -17.71 -6.75
CA GLY A 116 -7.47 -16.46 -6.99
C GLY A 116 -7.20 -15.78 -5.66
N THR A 117 -6.30 -14.81 -5.69
CA THR A 117 -5.96 -14.06 -4.50
C THR A 117 -6.36 -12.60 -4.70
N ILE A 118 -7.11 -12.05 -3.75
CA ILE A 118 -7.35 -10.61 -3.65
C ILE A 118 -6.22 -10.04 -2.80
N LYS A 119 -5.43 -9.14 -3.36
CA LYS A 119 -4.37 -8.42 -2.66
C LYS A 119 -4.82 -6.98 -2.46
N VAL A 120 -5.18 -6.59 -1.25
CA VAL A 120 -5.74 -5.27 -0.94
C VAL A 120 -4.98 -4.60 0.18
N GLY A 121 -4.65 -3.32 -0.02
CA GLY A 121 -4.12 -2.46 1.01
C GLY A 121 -5.19 -1.54 1.57
N ALA A 122 -5.17 -1.25 2.87
CA ALA A 122 -6.15 -0.36 3.47
C ALA A 122 -5.57 0.45 4.63
N VAL A 123 -6.03 1.70 4.77
CA VAL A 123 -5.84 2.45 6.02
C VAL A 123 -6.72 1.87 7.11
N GLY A 124 -6.30 2.02 8.37
CA GLY A 124 -6.93 1.38 9.52
C GLY A 124 -8.44 1.62 9.66
N SER A 125 -8.96 2.78 9.26
CA SER A 125 -10.41 3.07 9.33
C SER A 125 -11.20 2.21 8.35
N ILE A 126 -10.70 2.01 7.13
CA ILE A 126 -11.35 1.15 6.13
C ILE A 126 -11.16 -0.32 6.49
N ALA A 127 -9.95 -0.71 6.94
CA ALA A 127 -9.67 -2.06 7.41
C ALA A 127 -10.56 -2.49 8.58
N SER A 128 -11.00 -1.53 9.41
CA SER A 128 -11.85 -1.80 10.59
C SER A 128 -13.35 -1.88 10.30
N LEU A 129 -13.83 -1.35 9.18
CA LEU A 129 -15.29 -1.27 8.93
C LEU A 129 -15.68 -1.70 7.52
N VAL A 130 -15.28 -0.95 6.50
CA VAL A 130 -15.77 -1.13 5.12
C VAL A 130 -15.25 -2.43 4.51
N LEU A 131 -13.94 -2.66 4.64
CA LEU A 131 -13.28 -3.80 4.02
C LEU A 131 -13.79 -5.16 4.54
N PRO A 132 -13.95 -5.40 5.85
CA PRO A 132 -14.50 -6.66 6.35
C PRO A 132 -15.89 -6.99 5.81
N VAL A 133 -16.77 -5.99 5.70
CA VAL A 133 -18.13 -6.18 5.15
C VAL A 133 -18.08 -6.54 3.66
N ALA A 134 -17.26 -5.83 2.88
CA ALA A 134 -17.07 -6.13 1.47
C ALA A 134 -16.50 -7.54 1.26
N LEU A 135 -15.47 -7.90 2.04
CA LEU A 135 -14.85 -9.22 1.97
C LEU A 135 -15.82 -10.35 2.36
N GLY A 136 -16.64 -10.15 3.39
CA GLY A 136 -17.70 -11.10 3.75
C GLY A 136 -18.59 -11.41 2.55
N ARG A 137 -19.17 -10.39 1.90
CA ARG A 137 -20.01 -10.53 0.71
C ARG A 137 -19.31 -11.23 -0.46
N VAL A 138 -18.03 -10.90 -0.68
CA VAL A 138 -17.25 -11.52 -1.76
C VAL A 138 -16.97 -12.99 -1.46
N LEU A 139 -16.54 -13.32 -0.25
CA LEU A 139 -16.18 -14.69 0.13
C LEU A 139 -17.40 -15.59 0.26
N ASP A 140 -18.56 -15.07 0.65
CA ASP A 140 -19.83 -15.84 0.65
C ASP A 140 -20.19 -16.29 -0.78
N ARG A 141 -19.93 -15.45 -1.77
CA ARG A 141 -20.22 -15.76 -3.18
C ARG A 141 -19.11 -16.56 -3.86
N TRP A 142 -17.85 -16.37 -3.44
CA TRP A 142 -16.67 -17.03 -4.00
C TRP A 142 -15.77 -17.58 -2.88
N PRO A 143 -16.16 -18.67 -2.22
CA PRO A 143 -15.49 -19.17 -1.00
C PRO A 143 -14.08 -19.70 -1.23
N ASN A 144 -13.69 -19.95 -2.47
CA ASN A 144 -12.36 -20.45 -2.83
C ASN A 144 -11.32 -19.32 -3.05
N LEU A 145 -11.73 -18.05 -2.95
CA LEU A 145 -10.81 -16.93 -3.03
C LEU A 145 -9.98 -16.81 -1.75
N ARG A 146 -8.71 -16.48 -1.92
CA ARG A 146 -7.82 -16.09 -0.83
C ARG A 146 -7.74 -14.56 -0.77
N VAL A 147 -7.57 -14.02 0.42
CA VAL A 147 -7.38 -12.58 0.62
C VAL A 147 -6.07 -12.34 1.35
N VAL A 148 -5.31 -11.37 0.87
CA VAL A 148 -4.13 -10.81 1.53
C VAL A 148 -4.41 -9.34 1.78
N ILE A 149 -4.33 -8.92 3.05
CA ILE A 149 -4.56 -7.53 3.46
C ILE A 149 -3.24 -6.94 3.93
N VAL A 150 -2.89 -5.78 3.39
CA VAL A 150 -1.76 -4.96 3.85
C VAL A 150 -2.33 -3.71 4.51
N GLU A 151 -2.16 -3.59 5.83
CA GLU A 151 -2.55 -2.38 6.54
C GLU A 151 -1.39 -1.38 6.54
N GLY A 152 -1.71 -0.10 6.28
CA GLY A 152 -0.69 0.95 6.26
C GLY A 152 -1.24 2.33 6.00
N VAL A 153 -0.35 3.32 6.03
CA VAL A 153 -0.61 4.70 5.57
C VAL A 153 -0.34 4.80 4.07
N TRP A 154 -0.75 5.93 3.46
CA TRP A 154 -0.72 6.11 2.00
C TRP A 154 0.64 5.77 1.36
N ASP A 155 1.75 6.28 1.89
CA ASP A 155 3.07 6.05 1.30
C ASP A 155 3.40 4.56 1.17
N ARG A 156 3.12 3.77 2.24
CA ARG A 156 3.29 2.32 2.21
C ARG A 156 2.36 1.65 1.20
N LEU A 157 1.12 2.16 1.07
CA LEU A 157 0.13 1.55 0.16
C LEU A 157 0.42 1.87 -1.30
N VAL A 158 0.92 3.08 -1.61
CA VAL A 158 1.32 3.41 -2.98
C VAL A 158 2.53 2.61 -3.42
N ASP A 159 3.54 2.44 -2.54
CA ASP A 159 4.69 1.58 -2.82
C ASP A 159 4.24 0.14 -3.09
N ALA A 160 3.31 -0.39 -2.27
CA ALA A 160 2.75 -1.72 -2.45
C ALA A 160 1.97 -1.88 -3.77
N LEU A 161 1.25 -0.83 -4.21
CA LEU A 161 0.61 -0.81 -5.53
C LEU A 161 1.62 -0.86 -6.65
N LEU A 162 2.66 -0.02 -6.60
CA LEU A 162 3.65 0.12 -7.66
C LEU A 162 4.55 -1.12 -7.77
N THR A 163 4.81 -1.79 -6.63
CA THR A 163 5.56 -3.06 -6.60
C THR A 163 4.69 -4.30 -6.80
N HIS A 164 3.39 -4.14 -7.11
CA HIS A 164 2.44 -5.24 -7.29
C HIS A 164 2.27 -6.16 -6.06
N GLU A 165 2.62 -5.69 -4.88
CA GLU A 165 2.32 -6.38 -3.62
C GLU A 165 0.82 -6.38 -3.35
N ILE A 166 0.11 -5.29 -3.74
CA ILE A 166 -1.34 -5.17 -3.71
C ILE A 166 -1.90 -4.75 -5.08
N ASP A 167 -3.17 -5.05 -5.31
CA ASP A 167 -3.88 -4.70 -6.55
C ASP A 167 -4.77 -3.46 -6.37
N ILE A 168 -5.28 -3.25 -5.17
CA ILE A 168 -6.15 -2.15 -4.77
C ILE A 168 -5.62 -1.55 -3.49
N ALA A 169 -5.58 -0.22 -3.40
CA ALA A 169 -5.34 0.50 -2.15
C ALA A 169 -6.60 1.29 -1.74
N LEU A 170 -6.96 1.22 -0.48
CA LEU A 170 -8.09 1.92 0.12
C LEU A 170 -7.55 2.95 1.12
N SER A 171 -7.65 4.24 0.78
CA SER A 171 -7.02 5.32 1.56
C SER A 171 -7.80 6.63 1.50
N THR A 172 -7.31 7.64 2.20
CA THR A 172 -7.79 9.01 2.03
C THR A 172 -7.60 9.46 0.58
N ARG A 173 -8.55 10.25 0.08
CA ARG A 173 -8.45 10.78 -1.27
C ARG A 173 -7.22 11.69 -1.41
N VAL A 174 -6.40 11.35 -2.39
CA VAL A 174 -5.27 12.15 -2.85
C VAL A 174 -5.42 12.41 -4.35
N PRO A 175 -4.76 13.41 -4.92
CA PRO A 175 -4.74 13.62 -6.36
C PRO A 175 -4.22 12.39 -7.12
N ASP A 176 -4.75 12.18 -8.32
CA ASP A 176 -4.24 11.18 -9.24
C ASP A 176 -2.79 11.53 -9.66
N THR A 177 -2.02 10.50 -9.93
CA THR A 177 -0.66 10.62 -10.49
C THR A 177 -0.59 9.93 -11.86
N ASP A 178 0.58 9.98 -12.50
CA ASP A 178 0.81 9.25 -13.75
C ASP A 178 0.78 7.73 -13.55
N GLU A 179 0.96 7.25 -12.32
CA GLU A 179 1.08 5.83 -11.98
C GLU A 179 -0.17 5.28 -11.28
N VAL A 180 -0.87 6.10 -10.48
CA VAL A 180 -1.99 5.69 -9.63
C VAL A 180 -3.20 6.55 -9.87
N VAL A 181 -4.38 5.93 -9.97
CA VAL A 181 -5.67 6.58 -10.22
C VAL A 181 -6.71 6.18 -9.20
N ALA A 182 -7.50 7.17 -8.74
CA ALA A 182 -8.65 6.95 -7.88
C ALA A 182 -9.82 6.33 -8.65
N ILE A 183 -10.60 5.50 -7.98
CA ILE A 183 -11.81 4.86 -8.50
C ILE A 183 -13.01 5.64 -7.98
N ALA A 184 -13.66 6.38 -8.86
CA ALA A 184 -14.69 7.35 -8.51
C ALA A 184 -15.94 6.71 -7.84
N GLU A 185 -16.23 5.47 -8.19
CA GLU A 185 -17.39 4.72 -7.68
C GLU A 185 -17.21 4.26 -6.22
N CYS A 186 -15.98 4.26 -5.73
CA CYS A 186 -15.63 3.84 -4.37
C CYS A 186 -15.30 5.08 -3.51
N ARG A 187 -16.29 5.58 -2.77
CA ARG A 187 -16.12 6.76 -1.93
C ARG A 187 -16.83 6.57 -0.59
N TRP A 188 -16.12 6.85 0.50
CA TRP A 188 -16.66 6.84 1.86
C TRP A 188 -16.16 8.07 2.60
N ASP A 189 -17.00 8.62 3.47
CA ASP A 189 -16.58 9.68 4.37
C ASP A 189 -16.45 9.10 5.78
N ASP A 190 -15.40 9.48 6.50
CA ASP A 190 -15.24 9.22 7.92
C ASP A 190 -14.90 10.51 8.67
N MET A 191 -15.03 10.44 9.98
CA MET A 191 -14.79 11.58 10.87
C MET A 191 -13.75 11.20 11.91
N SER A 192 -12.74 12.05 12.06
CA SER A 192 -11.70 11.88 13.07
C SER A 192 -11.96 12.78 14.27
N HIS A 193 -11.67 12.26 15.47
CA HIS A 193 -11.86 12.94 16.74
C HIS A 193 -10.64 12.81 17.64
N VAL A 194 -10.57 13.69 18.63
CA VAL A 194 -9.75 13.43 19.81
C VAL A 194 -10.41 12.32 20.61
N VAL A 195 -9.67 11.29 20.97
CA VAL A 195 -10.17 10.15 21.74
C VAL A 195 -9.40 9.98 23.05
N ALA A 196 -10.12 9.48 24.05
CA ALA A 196 -9.60 9.24 25.39
C ALA A 196 -10.30 8.05 26.06
N ALA A 197 -9.72 7.49 27.12
CA ALA A 197 -10.44 6.58 28.00
C ALA A 197 -11.64 7.27 28.69
N PRO A 198 -12.67 6.55 29.08
CA PRO A 198 -13.84 7.13 29.76
C PRO A 198 -13.52 7.80 31.11
N ASP A 199 -12.48 7.31 31.81
CA ASP A 199 -12.00 7.82 33.10
C ASP A 199 -10.86 8.85 32.96
N HIS A 200 -10.57 9.32 31.75
CA HIS A 200 -9.49 10.29 31.52
C HIS A 200 -9.75 11.60 32.31
N PRO A 201 -8.73 12.16 33.03
CA PRO A 201 -8.90 13.32 33.91
C PRO A 201 -9.57 14.54 33.25
N LEU A 202 -9.32 14.80 31.96
CA LEU A 202 -9.94 15.90 31.24
C LEU A 202 -11.47 15.79 31.17
N ARG A 203 -12.05 14.59 31.25
CA ARG A 203 -13.51 14.41 31.27
C ARG A 203 -14.13 14.84 32.62
N ALA A 204 -13.42 14.51 33.70
CA ALA A 204 -13.90 14.85 35.06
C ALA A 204 -13.71 16.34 35.40
N ALA A 205 -12.67 16.97 34.82
CA ALA A 205 -12.37 18.40 35.09
C ALA A 205 -13.23 19.37 34.27
N ALA A 206 -13.96 18.89 33.27
CA ALA A 206 -14.69 19.74 32.33
C ALA A 206 -15.98 20.29 32.99
N ARG A 207 -15.93 21.54 33.45
CA ARG A 207 -17.12 22.36 33.85
C ARG A 207 -17.74 23.11 32.65
N ALA A 208 -17.08 23.12 31.50
CA ALA A 208 -17.47 23.72 30.22
C ALA A 208 -17.03 22.79 29.09
N PRO A 209 -17.50 22.97 27.84
CA PRO A 209 -16.97 22.27 26.69
C PRO A 209 -15.46 22.43 26.60
N LEU A 210 -14.76 21.33 26.42
CA LEU A 210 -13.31 21.34 26.26
C LEU A 210 -12.90 22.00 24.94
N THR A 211 -11.82 22.75 24.97
CA THR A 211 -11.16 23.29 23.77
C THR A 211 -9.92 22.49 23.42
N LEU A 212 -9.37 22.68 22.22
CA LEU A 212 -8.07 22.07 21.85
C LEU A 212 -6.94 22.50 22.77
N ALA A 213 -6.97 23.74 23.27
CA ALA A 213 -5.97 24.25 24.20
C ALA A 213 -5.89 23.39 25.48
N ASP A 214 -7.02 22.92 25.99
CA ASP A 214 -7.10 22.09 27.20
C ASP A 214 -6.43 20.72 27.03
N THR A 215 -6.32 20.25 25.77
CA THR A 215 -5.73 18.96 25.47
C THR A 215 -4.20 18.99 25.36
N ARG A 216 -3.59 20.19 25.26
CA ARG A 216 -2.14 20.35 24.99
C ARG A 216 -1.25 19.82 26.10
N ALA A 217 -1.67 19.94 27.35
CA ALA A 217 -0.92 19.47 28.50
C ALA A 217 -1.03 17.94 28.74
N ALA A 218 -1.93 17.26 28.03
CA ALA A 218 -2.07 15.81 28.11
C ALA A 218 -1.00 15.11 27.29
N ARG A 219 -0.76 13.84 27.58
CA ARG A 219 0.14 12.98 26.80
C ARG A 219 -0.55 12.51 25.52
N TRP A 220 0.10 12.68 24.39
CA TRP A 220 -0.43 12.27 23.09
C TRP A 220 0.35 11.07 22.53
N ALA A 221 -0.40 10.13 21.95
CA ALA A 221 0.12 9.03 21.13
C ALA A 221 -0.53 9.11 19.75
N ILE A 222 0.27 9.14 18.68
CA ILE A 222 -0.22 9.36 17.31
C ILE A 222 0.69 8.65 16.29
N PRO A 223 0.22 8.37 15.06
CA PRO A 223 1.11 7.96 13.98
C PRO A 223 2.18 9.02 13.67
N PRO A 224 3.36 8.62 13.11
CA PRO A 224 4.47 9.52 12.87
C PRO A 224 4.14 10.74 12.00
N ARG A 225 4.96 11.77 12.10
CA ARG A 225 4.91 12.96 11.25
C ARG A 225 4.88 12.58 9.76
N GLY A 226 4.18 13.39 8.95
CA GLY A 226 3.97 13.12 7.52
C GLY A 226 2.85 12.13 7.23
N THR A 227 2.23 11.51 8.24
CA THR A 227 1.04 10.67 8.03
C THR A 227 -0.24 11.50 8.06
N ALA A 228 -1.26 11.09 7.33
CA ALA A 228 -2.54 11.80 7.27
C ALA A 228 -3.16 12.07 8.65
N PRO A 229 -3.19 11.15 9.64
CA PRO A 229 -3.69 11.45 10.98
C PRO A 229 -2.90 12.53 11.71
N PHE A 230 -1.56 12.52 11.59
CA PHE A 230 -0.71 13.56 12.18
C PHE A 230 -1.00 14.93 11.56
N GLU A 231 -1.05 15.01 10.23
CA GLU A 231 -1.29 16.26 9.52
C GLU A 231 -2.69 16.80 9.77
N GLN A 232 -3.69 15.96 9.90
CA GLN A 232 -5.04 16.37 10.28
C GLN A 232 -5.09 16.96 11.69
N MET A 233 -4.48 16.28 12.66
CA MET A 233 -4.37 16.81 14.02
C MET A 233 -3.66 18.16 14.01
N ARG A 234 -2.49 18.26 13.35
CA ARG A 234 -1.72 19.50 13.24
C ARG A 234 -2.58 20.63 12.63
N ALA A 235 -3.26 20.35 11.52
CA ALA A 235 -4.11 21.32 10.85
C ALA A 235 -5.26 21.80 11.76
N ALA A 236 -5.84 20.91 12.60
CA ALA A 236 -6.85 21.30 13.57
C ALA A 236 -6.30 22.27 14.63
N PHE A 237 -5.10 22.03 15.14
CA PHE A 237 -4.45 22.97 16.08
C PHE A 237 -4.10 24.30 15.38
N ASP A 238 -3.52 24.24 14.19
CA ASP A 238 -3.15 25.44 13.39
C ASP A 238 -4.40 26.31 13.09
N ALA A 239 -5.54 25.70 12.75
CA ALA A 239 -6.80 26.40 12.49
C ALA A 239 -7.33 27.17 13.71
N HIS A 240 -6.94 26.75 14.92
CA HIS A 240 -7.30 27.44 16.19
C HIS A 240 -6.18 28.36 16.70
N GLY A 241 -5.14 28.59 15.89
CA GLY A 241 -4.00 29.43 16.28
C GLY A 241 -3.13 28.82 17.39
N LEU A 242 -3.17 27.50 17.54
CA LEU A 242 -2.47 26.76 18.59
C LEU A 242 -1.30 25.98 18.01
N ALA A 243 -0.17 25.97 18.71
CA ALA A 243 0.88 24.99 18.43
C ALA A 243 0.38 23.57 18.76
N PRO A 244 0.74 22.55 17.95
CA PRO A 244 0.37 21.17 18.25
C PRO A 244 0.95 20.72 19.60
N PRO A 245 0.34 19.69 20.25
CA PRO A 245 0.85 19.16 21.51
C PRO A 245 2.18 18.45 21.33
N ASP A 246 2.91 18.27 22.41
CA ASP A 246 4.06 17.40 22.44
C ASP A 246 3.63 15.94 22.29
N ILE A 247 4.21 15.25 21.30
CA ILE A 247 3.90 13.85 21.03
C ILE A 247 4.83 12.98 21.87
N ALA A 248 4.26 12.34 22.89
CA ALA A 248 5.03 11.47 23.78
C ALA A 248 5.28 10.08 23.17
N VAL A 249 4.40 9.59 22.29
CA VAL A 249 4.55 8.31 21.58
C VAL A 249 4.17 8.44 20.13
N GLU A 250 5.08 8.05 19.25
CA GLU A 250 4.83 7.87 17.81
C GLU A 250 4.83 6.38 17.46
N THR A 251 3.74 5.89 16.85
CA THR A 251 3.67 4.49 16.40
C THR A 251 2.71 4.33 15.23
N ARG A 252 3.00 3.40 14.31
CA ARG A 252 2.10 3.01 13.21
C ARG A 252 1.15 1.87 13.61
N SER A 253 1.34 1.27 14.78
CA SER A 253 0.49 0.20 15.28
C SER A 253 -0.82 0.74 15.84
N VAL A 254 -1.93 0.51 15.16
CA VAL A 254 -3.28 0.86 15.63
C VAL A 254 -3.59 0.20 16.98
N THR A 255 -3.18 -1.05 17.15
CA THR A 255 -3.36 -1.78 18.42
C THR A 255 -2.63 -1.09 19.56
N ALA A 256 -1.36 -0.69 19.37
CA ALA A 256 -0.61 0.04 20.38
C ALA A 256 -1.24 1.38 20.73
N LEU A 257 -1.69 2.15 19.71
CA LEU A 257 -2.40 3.41 19.93
C LEU A 257 -3.65 3.22 20.79
N LYS A 258 -4.49 2.24 20.46
CA LYS A 258 -5.70 1.93 21.22
C LYS A 258 -5.37 1.53 22.66
N SER A 259 -4.35 0.70 22.86
CA SER A 259 -3.94 0.27 24.20
C SER A 259 -3.42 1.43 25.05
N LEU A 260 -2.65 2.35 24.47
CA LEU A 260 -2.17 3.55 25.14
C LEU A 260 -3.31 4.47 25.57
N VAL A 261 -4.31 4.65 24.71
CA VAL A 261 -5.51 5.43 25.03
C VAL A 261 -6.33 4.75 26.13
N ALA A 262 -6.63 3.46 25.98
CA ALA A 262 -7.53 2.74 26.88
C ALA A 262 -6.95 2.50 28.26
N HIS A 263 -5.62 2.36 28.41
CA HIS A 263 -5.01 1.84 29.64
C HIS A 263 -3.90 2.73 30.23
N ALA A 264 -3.40 3.73 29.49
CA ALA A 264 -2.26 4.53 29.92
C ALA A 264 -2.51 6.04 29.98
N GLY A 265 -3.78 6.46 29.80
CA GLY A 265 -4.19 7.87 29.91
C GLY A 265 -3.61 8.76 28.82
N PHE A 266 -3.44 8.23 27.60
CA PHE A 266 -3.06 9.02 26.45
C PHE A 266 -4.28 9.55 25.70
N LEU A 267 -4.12 10.68 25.05
CA LEU A 267 -5.01 11.14 23.98
C LEU A 267 -4.47 10.64 22.63
N SER A 268 -5.38 10.52 21.67
CA SER A 268 -5.01 10.26 20.29
C SER A 268 -5.99 10.92 19.33
N TRP A 269 -5.59 11.02 18.06
CA TRP A 269 -6.42 11.45 16.95
C TRP A 269 -6.81 10.26 16.11
N MET A 270 -8.06 9.82 16.16
CA MET A 270 -8.53 8.60 15.51
C MET A 270 -9.83 8.82 14.75
N ALA A 271 -9.94 8.14 13.59
CA ALA A 271 -11.20 8.04 12.88
C ALA A 271 -12.18 7.13 13.62
N GLU A 272 -13.46 7.50 13.61
CA GLU A 272 -14.51 6.81 14.37
C GLU A 272 -14.57 5.30 14.10
N PRO A 273 -14.45 4.78 12.86
CA PRO A 273 -14.43 3.35 12.60
C PRO A 273 -13.34 2.59 13.36
N MET A 274 -12.20 3.22 13.62
CA MET A 274 -11.04 2.55 14.25
C MET A 274 -11.29 2.19 15.72
N TYR A 275 -12.12 2.95 16.44
CA TYR A 275 -12.38 2.73 17.87
C TYR A 275 -13.86 2.41 18.17
N ARG A 276 -14.67 2.13 17.16
CA ARG A 276 -16.11 1.81 17.34
C ARG A 276 -16.34 0.59 18.25
N ALA A 277 -15.49 -0.42 18.16
CA ALA A 277 -15.56 -1.59 19.04
C ALA A 277 -15.22 -1.24 20.50
N GLU A 278 -14.16 -0.46 20.71
CA GLU A 278 -13.73 0.03 22.02
C GLU A 278 -14.76 0.99 22.63
N ARG A 279 -15.42 1.79 21.80
CA ARG A 279 -16.52 2.67 22.26
C ARG A 279 -17.71 1.85 22.76
N ARG A 280 -18.10 0.78 22.04
CA ARG A 280 -19.13 -0.16 22.51
C ARG A 280 -18.72 -0.88 23.80
N ALA A 281 -17.45 -1.25 23.92
CA ALA A 281 -16.87 -1.85 25.11
C ALA A 281 -16.61 -0.86 26.25
N ARG A 282 -16.82 0.45 26.03
CA ARG A 282 -16.57 1.55 26.99
C ARG A 282 -15.11 1.61 27.47
N THR A 283 -14.17 1.37 26.57
CA THR A 283 -12.72 1.47 26.88
C THR A 283 -12.08 2.68 26.21
N ILE A 284 -12.64 3.15 25.09
CA ILE A 284 -12.23 4.39 24.40
C ILE A 284 -13.52 5.11 23.97
N ASP A 285 -13.53 6.42 24.08
CA ASP A 285 -14.63 7.24 23.54
C ASP A 285 -14.09 8.57 23.02
N THR A 286 -14.90 9.25 22.20
CA THR A 286 -14.64 10.61 21.74
C THR A 286 -14.51 11.54 22.94
N LEU A 287 -13.44 12.32 23.03
CA LEU A 287 -13.36 13.45 23.94
C LEU A 287 -14.08 14.64 23.29
N ALA A 288 -15.13 15.14 23.93
CA ALA A 288 -15.94 16.25 23.41
C ALA A 288 -15.12 17.55 23.44
N VAL A 289 -14.41 17.84 22.36
CA VAL A 289 -13.65 19.07 22.15
C VAL A 289 -14.42 19.93 21.16
N GLU A 290 -14.72 21.17 21.54
CA GLU A 290 -15.57 22.09 20.75
C GLU A 290 -14.86 22.47 19.43
N GLY A 291 -15.64 22.45 18.33
CA GLY A 291 -15.14 22.86 17.01
C GLY A 291 -14.15 21.89 16.35
N VAL A 292 -13.95 20.70 16.93
CA VAL A 292 -12.92 19.77 16.50
C VAL A 292 -13.51 18.45 15.99
N ALA A 293 -13.88 18.45 14.71
CA ALA A 293 -14.16 17.25 13.96
C ALA A 293 -13.58 17.42 12.55
N ALA A 294 -12.75 16.48 12.11
CA ALA A 294 -12.21 16.51 10.77
C ALA A 294 -12.81 15.39 9.92
N THR A 295 -13.66 15.80 8.97
CA THR A 295 -14.20 14.92 7.96
C THR A 295 -13.12 14.68 6.89
N ARG A 296 -13.01 13.43 6.43
CA ARG A 296 -12.17 13.08 5.29
C ARG A 296 -12.90 12.13 4.37
N THR A 297 -12.59 12.26 3.09
CA THR A 297 -13.07 11.32 2.06
C THR A 297 -12.04 10.23 1.85
N LEU A 298 -12.50 9.01 1.86
CA LEU A 298 -11.75 7.80 1.56
C LEU A 298 -12.16 7.30 0.17
N THR A 299 -11.24 6.70 -0.56
CA THR A 299 -11.51 6.13 -1.88
C THR A 299 -10.63 4.91 -2.15
N ALA A 300 -10.98 4.17 -3.18
CA ALA A 300 -10.16 3.11 -3.71
C ALA A 300 -9.23 3.66 -4.80
N PHE A 301 -8.03 3.10 -4.88
CA PHE A 301 -7.01 3.42 -5.88
C PHE A 301 -6.53 2.14 -6.55
N ARG A 302 -6.14 2.27 -7.82
CA ARG A 302 -5.44 1.22 -8.58
C ARG A 302 -4.28 1.81 -9.36
N ARG A 303 -3.42 0.96 -9.87
CA ARG A 303 -2.45 1.38 -10.89
C ARG A 303 -3.18 1.92 -12.11
N ARG A 304 -2.67 2.97 -12.70
CA ARG A 304 -3.23 3.56 -13.92
C ARG A 304 -3.10 2.61 -15.11
N HIS A 305 -1.95 1.93 -15.18
CA HIS A 305 -1.61 0.98 -16.23
C HIS A 305 -1.70 -0.46 -15.71
N GLY A 306 -1.94 -1.40 -16.62
CA GLY A 306 -2.16 -2.82 -16.30
C GLY A 306 -3.64 -3.18 -16.12
N ILE A 307 -3.90 -4.48 -16.12
CA ILE A 307 -5.24 -5.04 -15.95
C ILE A 307 -5.46 -5.29 -14.46
N LEU A 308 -6.64 -4.93 -13.97
CA LEU A 308 -7.04 -5.28 -12.61
C LEU A 308 -7.44 -6.76 -12.57
N PRO A 309 -6.86 -7.59 -11.66
CA PRO A 309 -7.22 -9.00 -11.55
C PRO A 309 -8.71 -9.21 -11.30
N GLY A 310 -9.31 -10.24 -11.89
CA GLY A 310 -10.72 -10.56 -11.73
C GLY A 310 -11.17 -10.65 -10.26
N PRO A 311 -10.42 -11.31 -9.35
CA PRO A 311 -10.73 -11.30 -7.91
C PRO A 311 -10.75 -9.90 -7.31
N ALA A 312 -9.82 -9.03 -7.68
CA ALA A 312 -9.77 -7.64 -7.22
C ALA A 312 -10.93 -6.80 -7.78
N ALA A 313 -11.32 -7.01 -9.04
CA ALA A 313 -12.49 -6.35 -9.64
C ALA A 313 -13.78 -6.69 -8.87
N ARG A 314 -13.97 -7.95 -8.45
CA ARG A 314 -15.12 -8.37 -7.61
C ARG A 314 -15.16 -7.66 -6.26
N LEU A 315 -14.00 -7.44 -5.65
CA LEU A 315 -13.93 -6.65 -4.42
C LEU A 315 -14.32 -5.20 -4.66
N LEU A 316 -13.88 -4.59 -5.77
CA LEU A 316 -14.28 -3.22 -6.11
C LEU A 316 -15.79 -3.09 -6.33
N GLU A 317 -16.41 -4.06 -7.00
CA GLU A 317 -17.88 -4.08 -7.17
C GLU A 317 -18.59 -4.12 -5.82
N ALA A 318 -18.14 -4.98 -4.90
CA ALA A 318 -18.70 -5.06 -3.56
C ALA A 318 -18.50 -3.77 -2.76
N LEU A 319 -17.33 -3.15 -2.87
CA LEU A 319 -17.00 -1.87 -2.24
C LEU A 319 -17.85 -0.73 -2.81
N ALA A 320 -18.05 -0.67 -4.12
CA ALA A 320 -18.89 0.34 -4.77
C ALA A 320 -20.38 0.25 -4.34
N LEU A 321 -20.88 -0.95 -4.10
CA LEU A 321 -22.23 -1.14 -3.53
C LEU A 321 -22.32 -0.56 -2.11
N LEU A 322 -21.30 -0.76 -1.29
CA LEU A 322 -21.24 -0.23 0.07
C LEU A 322 -21.15 1.30 0.13
N THR A 323 -20.67 1.96 -0.92
CA THR A 323 -20.69 3.44 -0.99
C THR A 323 -22.09 4.03 -0.91
N ARG A 324 -23.11 3.25 -1.28
CA ARG A 324 -24.52 3.68 -1.30
C ARG A 324 -25.28 3.32 -0.03
N GLU A 325 -24.67 2.60 0.89
CA GLU A 325 -25.27 2.15 2.15
C GLU A 325 -24.76 3.02 3.31
N PRO A 326 -25.62 3.50 4.21
CA PRO A 326 -25.16 4.16 5.43
C PRO A 326 -24.47 3.14 6.35
N PHE A 327 -23.31 3.49 6.90
CA PHE A 327 -22.53 2.67 7.84
C PHE A 327 -22.85 3.00 9.29
#